data_e92f4e563ecd757ef1d2f208cd1bdd02
#
_entry.id   e92f4e563ecd757ef1d2f208cd1bdd02
#
_cell.length_a   1.000
_cell.length_b   1.000
_cell.length_c   1.000
_cell.angle_alpha   90.00
_cell.angle_beta   90.00
_cell.angle_gamma   90.00
#
_symmetry.space_group_name_H-M   'P 1'
#
loop_
_entity.id
_entity.type
_entity.pdbx_description
1 polymer ?
#
loop_
_entity_poly.entity_id
_entity_poly.type
_entity_poly.pdbx_seq_one_letter_code
_entity_poly.pdbx_strand_id
1 'polypeptide(L)'
;MIPMLEGRIENGLKMYGSRTAPELRDELTKTKMKGAPIDTIRKFYADTASFGSTSAIRAGIDFFGRDHIVFATDMPFDPEQGPGYIDRTLKCIDNLGLNEDDKAAILHGNAQRLFHV
;
A
#
# COMPACT_ATOMS: atom_id res chain seq x y z
N MET A 1 -0.84 -7.43 0.59
CA MET A 1 0.20 -8.36 1.11
C MET A 1 1.11 -7.69 2.15
N ILE A 2 1.70 -6.51 1.89
CA ILE A 2 2.61 -5.81 2.81
C ILE A 2 2.02 -5.63 4.22
N PRO A 3 0.77 -5.16 4.42
CA PRO A 3 0.20 -4.99 5.76
C PRO A 3 0.22 -6.28 6.59
N MET A 4 -0.04 -7.42 5.98
CA MET A 4 -0.05 -8.72 6.68
C MET A 4 1.37 -9.19 7.09
N LEU A 5 2.40 -8.60 6.52
CA LEU A 5 3.80 -8.95 6.76
C LEU A 5 4.53 -7.88 7.60
N GLU A 6 3.83 -6.86 8.10
CA GLU A 6 4.41 -5.72 8.81
C GLU A 6 5.43 -6.15 9.87
N GLY A 7 5.03 -6.98 10.82
CA GLY A 7 5.95 -7.45 11.87
C GLY A 7 7.13 -8.28 11.37
N ARG A 8 6.95 -9.05 10.28
CA ARG A 8 8.05 -9.79 9.65
C ARG A 8 9.04 -8.87 8.96
N ILE A 9 8.54 -7.86 8.26
CA ILE A 9 9.35 -6.87 7.56
C ILE A 9 10.16 -6.09 8.59
N GLU A 10 9.52 -5.57 9.63
CA GLU A 10 10.17 -4.81 10.67
C GLU A 10 11.27 -5.61 11.38
N ASN A 11 10.96 -6.83 11.84
CA ASN A 11 11.95 -7.70 12.47
C ASN A 11 13.04 -8.16 11.49
N GLY A 12 12.68 -8.52 10.27
CA GLY A 12 13.64 -8.95 9.26
C GLY A 12 14.68 -7.86 8.94
N LEU A 13 14.23 -6.63 8.82
CA LEU A 13 15.10 -5.49 8.52
C LEU A 13 15.94 -5.08 9.74
N LYS A 14 15.43 -5.19 10.98
CA LYS A 14 16.20 -5.00 12.20
C LYS A 14 17.31 -6.05 12.37
N MET A 15 17.03 -7.29 11.94
CA MET A 15 17.98 -8.42 12.02
C MET A 15 18.86 -8.54 10.77
N TYR A 16 18.68 -7.68 9.77
CA TYR A 16 19.42 -7.76 8.52
C TYR A 16 20.93 -7.66 8.78
N GLY A 17 21.67 -8.61 8.30
CA GLY A 17 23.10 -8.75 8.53
C GLY A 17 23.50 -9.35 9.89
N SER A 18 22.57 -9.58 10.85
CA SER A 18 22.90 -10.16 12.15
C SER A 18 23.49 -11.58 12.08
N ARG A 19 23.11 -12.33 11.03
CA ARG A 19 23.60 -13.70 10.74
C ARG A 19 24.69 -13.72 9.67
N THR A 20 25.14 -12.55 9.23
CA THR A 20 26.20 -12.42 8.23
C THR A 20 27.55 -12.44 8.89
N ALA A 21 28.53 -13.03 8.24
CA ALA A 21 29.92 -13.02 8.71
C ALA A 21 30.39 -11.58 8.98
N PRO A 22 31.19 -11.34 10.04
CA PRO A 22 31.61 -9.98 10.43
C PRO A 22 32.22 -9.17 9.28
N GLU A 23 32.95 -9.82 8.39
CA GLU A 23 33.66 -9.22 7.27
C GLU A 23 32.71 -8.60 6.23
N LEU A 24 31.48 -9.12 6.13
CA LEU A 24 30.46 -8.65 5.17
C LEU A 24 29.45 -7.68 5.80
N ARG A 25 29.48 -7.50 7.12
CA ARG A 25 28.49 -6.65 7.81
C ARG A 25 28.58 -5.20 7.42
N ASP A 26 29.80 -4.68 7.24
CA ASP A 26 30.02 -3.27 6.94
C ASP A 26 29.43 -2.86 5.58
N GLU A 27 29.48 -3.75 4.59
CA GLU A 27 28.87 -3.49 3.29
C GLU A 27 27.33 -3.46 3.37
N LEU A 28 26.74 -4.39 4.11
CA LEU A 28 25.30 -4.45 4.33
C LEU A 28 24.79 -3.28 5.16
N THR A 29 25.59 -2.76 6.09
CA THR A 29 25.21 -1.62 6.93
C THR A 29 25.32 -0.27 6.24
N LYS A 30 26.05 -0.16 5.12
CA LYS A 30 26.13 1.06 4.29
C LYS A 30 24.79 1.44 3.68
N THR A 31 23.88 0.47 3.52
CA THR A 31 22.53 0.66 3.00
C THR A 31 21.47 0.93 4.07
N LYS A 32 21.88 1.27 5.31
CA LYS A 32 20.93 1.51 6.40
C LYS A 32 19.96 2.62 6.06
N MET A 33 18.67 2.26 6.10
CA MET A 33 17.60 3.25 6.07
C MET A 33 17.70 4.16 7.30
N LYS A 34 17.51 5.45 7.12
CA LYS A 34 17.39 6.40 8.23
C LYS A 34 16.04 6.18 8.91
N GLY A 35 16.02 5.86 10.20
CA GLY A 35 14.81 5.59 10.97
C GLY A 35 14.37 4.12 10.92
N ALA A 36 13.14 3.85 11.40
CA ALA A 36 12.58 2.52 11.34
C ALA A 36 12.27 2.13 9.89
N PRO A 37 12.70 0.97 9.41
CA PRO A 37 12.46 0.54 8.04
C PRO A 37 10.99 0.54 7.65
N ILE A 38 10.11 0.20 8.59
CA ILE A 38 8.67 0.17 8.37
C ILE A 38 8.10 1.56 8.04
N ASP A 39 8.64 2.62 8.64
CA ASP A 39 8.21 4.00 8.38
C ASP A 39 8.55 4.43 6.95
N THR A 40 9.63 3.88 6.39
CA THR A 40 9.98 4.11 4.98
C THR A 40 9.00 3.39 4.05
N ILE A 41 8.60 2.18 4.39
CA ILE A 41 7.62 1.41 3.60
C ILE A 41 6.23 2.06 3.65
N ARG A 42 5.84 2.63 4.78
CA ARG A 42 4.56 3.35 4.92
C ARG A 42 4.46 4.62 4.08
N LYS A 43 5.58 5.12 3.56
CA LYS A 43 5.59 6.27 2.63
C LYS A 43 5.21 5.90 1.19
N PHE A 44 5.13 4.62 0.86
CA PHE A 44 4.67 4.20 -0.46
C PHE A 44 3.18 4.44 -0.61
N TYR A 45 2.76 4.60 -1.85
CA TYR A 45 1.36 4.59 -2.22
C TYR A 45 0.92 3.17 -2.56
N ALA A 46 -0.30 2.84 -2.22
CA ALA A 46 -0.97 1.62 -2.63
C ALA A 46 -2.23 1.97 -3.43
N ASP A 47 -2.69 1.04 -4.23
CA ASP A 47 -3.90 1.20 -4.99
C ASP A 47 -5.05 0.32 -4.49
N THR A 48 -6.24 0.52 -5.08
CA THR A 48 -7.46 -0.22 -4.76
C THR A 48 -7.70 -1.43 -5.66
N ALA A 49 -6.77 -1.80 -6.54
CA ALA A 49 -6.93 -2.91 -7.50
C ALA A 49 -6.86 -4.28 -6.80
N SER A 50 -7.82 -4.55 -5.92
CA SER A 50 -7.94 -5.77 -5.12
C SER A 50 -9.10 -6.66 -5.55
N PHE A 51 -9.61 -6.47 -6.77
CA PHE A 51 -10.64 -7.27 -7.43
C PHE A 51 -11.94 -7.44 -6.62
N GLY A 52 -12.32 -6.41 -5.86
CA GLY A 52 -13.54 -6.44 -5.04
C GLY A 52 -13.33 -6.89 -3.59
N SER A 53 -12.10 -6.84 -3.07
CA SER A 53 -11.81 -7.17 -1.67
C SER A 53 -11.80 -5.94 -0.76
N THR A 54 -12.93 -5.66 -0.11
CA THR A 54 -13.05 -4.57 0.89
C THR A 54 -12.03 -4.73 2.03
N SER A 55 -11.78 -5.95 2.49
CA SER A 55 -10.79 -6.22 3.56
C SER A 55 -9.36 -5.89 3.13
N ALA A 56 -8.99 -6.13 1.87
CA ALA A 56 -7.67 -5.78 1.36
C ALA A 56 -7.48 -4.26 1.31
N ILE A 57 -8.48 -3.52 0.83
CA ILE A 57 -8.44 -2.05 0.78
C ILE A 57 -8.35 -1.48 2.20
N ARG A 58 -9.16 -1.99 3.16
CA ARG A 58 -9.11 -1.58 4.56
C ARG A 58 -7.72 -1.80 5.17
N ALA A 59 -7.13 -2.97 4.98
CA ALA A 59 -5.78 -3.25 5.45
C ALA A 59 -4.72 -2.30 4.82
N GLY A 60 -4.92 -1.91 3.56
CA GLY A 60 -4.10 -0.89 2.91
C GLY A 60 -4.23 0.48 3.58
N ILE A 61 -5.45 0.92 3.85
CA ILE A 61 -5.73 2.19 4.54
C ILE A 61 -5.13 2.19 5.95
N ASP A 62 -5.30 1.11 6.70
CA ASP A 62 -4.78 0.98 8.07
C ASP A 62 -3.26 1.02 8.11
N PHE A 63 -2.60 0.48 7.10
CA PHE A 63 -1.13 0.40 7.04
C PHE A 63 -0.48 1.64 6.44
N PHE A 64 -0.93 2.09 5.26
CA PHE A 64 -0.31 3.21 4.53
C PHE A 64 -0.90 4.57 4.91
N GLY A 65 -2.09 4.58 5.50
CA GLY A 65 -2.91 5.78 5.67
C GLY A 65 -3.74 6.09 4.42
N ARG A 66 -4.94 6.65 4.65
CA ARG A 66 -5.89 7.01 3.58
C ARG A 66 -5.31 7.93 2.51
N ASP A 67 -4.38 8.81 2.91
CA ASP A 67 -3.75 9.78 2.01
C ASP A 67 -2.75 9.15 1.03
N HIS A 68 -2.42 7.88 1.25
CA HIS A 68 -1.51 7.09 0.43
C HIS A 68 -2.22 5.99 -0.36
N ILE A 69 -3.56 6.01 -0.44
CA ILE A 69 -4.32 5.08 -1.28
C ILE A 69 -4.82 5.81 -2.52
N VAL A 70 -4.58 5.26 -3.69
CA VAL A 70 -5.05 5.79 -4.98
C VAL A 70 -6.03 4.82 -5.63
N PHE A 71 -7.01 5.37 -6.34
CA PHE A 71 -7.99 4.55 -7.06
C PHE A 71 -7.35 3.89 -8.28
N ALA A 72 -7.50 2.57 -8.36
CA ALA A 72 -7.19 1.77 -9.54
C ALA A 72 -8.02 0.50 -9.54
N THR A 73 -8.20 -0.14 -10.68
CA THR A 73 -9.09 -1.29 -10.86
C THR A 73 -8.45 -2.49 -11.53
N ASP A 74 -7.28 -2.29 -12.16
CA ASP A 74 -6.60 -3.28 -12.99
C ASP A 74 -7.44 -3.68 -14.24
N MET A 75 -8.30 -2.75 -14.72
CA MET A 75 -8.99 -2.96 -15.99
C MET A 75 -7.99 -3.06 -17.15
N PRO A 76 -8.25 -3.79 -18.23
CA PRO A 76 -9.50 -4.49 -18.61
C PRO A 76 -9.47 -6.01 -18.33
N PHE A 77 -8.75 -6.49 -17.34
CA PHE A 77 -8.47 -7.92 -17.11
C PHE A 77 -9.61 -8.71 -16.44
N ASP A 78 -10.78 -8.08 -16.22
CA ASP A 78 -12.00 -8.80 -15.80
C ASP A 78 -12.74 -9.46 -16.98
N PRO A 79 -13.61 -10.45 -16.70
CA PRO A 79 -14.42 -11.10 -17.74
C PRO A 79 -15.30 -10.16 -18.56
N GLU A 80 -15.65 -9.01 -17.97
CA GLU A 80 -16.47 -7.96 -18.57
C GLU A 80 -15.63 -6.91 -19.34
N GLN A 81 -14.31 -7.12 -19.43
CA GLN A 81 -13.35 -6.26 -20.12
C GLN A 81 -13.28 -4.81 -19.59
N GLY A 82 -13.39 -4.66 -18.28
CA GLY A 82 -13.19 -3.42 -17.54
C GLY A 82 -14.31 -3.06 -16.57
N PRO A 83 -15.60 -3.00 -16.99
CA PRO A 83 -16.68 -2.56 -16.12
C PRO A 83 -16.82 -3.34 -14.82
N GLY A 84 -16.55 -4.66 -14.84
CA GLY A 84 -16.69 -5.51 -13.67
C GLY A 84 -15.74 -5.14 -12.55
N TYR A 85 -14.47 -4.87 -12.84
CA TYR A 85 -13.51 -4.44 -11.81
C TYR A 85 -13.78 -3.03 -11.32
N ILE A 86 -14.20 -2.13 -12.20
CA ILE A 86 -14.59 -0.76 -11.83
C ILE A 86 -15.73 -0.81 -10.81
N ASP A 87 -16.82 -1.50 -11.14
CA ASP A 87 -18.01 -1.61 -10.28
C ASP A 87 -17.72 -2.24 -8.94
N ARG A 88 -16.94 -3.34 -8.93
CA ARG A 88 -16.54 -4.03 -7.69
C ARG A 88 -15.68 -3.14 -6.79
N THR A 89 -14.75 -2.42 -7.38
CA THR A 89 -13.86 -1.52 -6.62
C THR A 89 -14.64 -0.35 -6.03
N LEU A 90 -15.54 0.28 -6.79
CA LEU A 90 -16.40 1.36 -6.28
C LEU A 90 -17.30 0.87 -5.15
N LYS A 91 -17.95 -0.29 -5.29
CA LYS A 91 -18.75 -0.91 -4.22
C LYS A 91 -17.93 -1.21 -2.97
N CYS A 92 -16.67 -1.64 -3.14
CA CYS A 92 -15.78 -1.85 -1.99
C CYS A 92 -15.51 -0.55 -1.25
N ILE A 93 -15.23 0.54 -1.97
CA ILE A 93 -14.99 1.86 -1.37
C ILE A 93 -16.22 2.34 -0.63
N ASP A 94 -17.42 2.19 -1.20
CA ASP A 94 -18.69 2.50 -0.53
C ASP A 94 -18.88 1.72 0.77
N ASN A 95 -18.51 0.44 0.78
CA ASN A 95 -18.63 -0.45 1.94
C ASN A 95 -17.59 -0.21 3.04
N LEU A 96 -16.59 0.64 2.81
CA LEU A 96 -15.59 0.98 3.82
C LEU A 96 -16.16 1.85 4.94
N GLY A 97 -17.28 2.56 4.72
CA GLY A 97 -17.87 3.48 5.68
C GLY A 97 -17.03 4.74 5.91
N LEU A 98 -16.33 5.18 4.87
CA LEU A 98 -15.54 6.41 4.88
C LEU A 98 -16.48 7.64 4.83
N ASN A 99 -16.02 8.77 5.38
CA ASN A 99 -16.68 10.05 5.11
C ASN A 99 -16.43 10.48 3.66
N GLU A 100 -17.17 11.47 3.17
CA GLU A 100 -17.09 11.93 1.78
C GLU A 100 -15.74 12.50 1.40
N ASP A 101 -15.06 13.21 2.32
CA ASP A 101 -13.73 13.77 2.07
C ASP A 101 -12.68 12.67 1.89
N ASP A 102 -12.69 11.65 2.73
CA ASP A 102 -11.78 10.50 2.63
C ASP A 102 -12.04 9.69 1.37
N LYS A 103 -13.32 9.51 1.02
CA LYS A 103 -13.72 8.84 -0.21
C LYS A 103 -13.24 9.61 -1.45
N ALA A 104 -13.46 10.92 -1.49
CA ALA A 104 -12.98 11.78 -2.56
C ALA A 104 -11.45 11.78 -2.66
N ALA A 105 -10.75 11.78 -1.52
CA ALA A 105 -9.30 11.69 -1.50
C ALA A 105 -8.81 10.40 -2.18
N ILE A 106 -9.39 9.24 -1.86
CA ILE A 106 -9.01 7.95 -2.47
C ILE A 106 -9.38 7.92 -3.96
N LEU A 107 -10.60 8.38 -4.33
CA LEU A 107 -11.08 8.29 -5.71
C LEU A 107 -10.29 9.15 -6.70
N HIS A 108 -9.83 10.33 -6.27
CA HIS A 108 -9.12 11.25 -7.17
C HIS A 108 -8.09 12.16 -6.48
N GLY A 109 -8.38 12.67 -5.27
CA GLY A 109 -7.56 13.72 -4.64
C GLY A 109 -6.12 13.29 -4.38
N ASN A 110 -5.89 12.04 -3.96
CA ASN A 110 -4.53 11.52 -3.73
C ASN A 110 -3.74 11.40 -5.03
N ALA A 111 -4.37 10.93 -6.11
CA ALA A 111 -3.73 10.86 -7.41
C ALA A 111 -3.39 12.27 -7.96
N GLN A 112 -4.33 13.21 -7.84
CA GLN A 112 -4.09 14.60 -8.24
C GLN A 112 -2.88 15.20 -7.50
N ARG A 113 -2.80 14.98 -6.19
CA ARG A 113 -1.67 15.45 -5.36
C ARG A 113 -0.35 14.76 -5.72
N LEU A 114 -0.39 13.45 -5.97
CA LEU A 114 0.81 12.65 -6.29
C LEU A 114 1.39 13.00 -7.66
N PHE A 115 0.53 13.20 -8.66
CA PHE A 115 0.94 13.42 -10.05
C PHE A 115 0.94 14.89 -10.46
N HIS A 116 0.54 15.81 -9.55
CA HIS A 116 0.48 17.26 -9.81
C HIS A 116 -0.44 17.64 -10.98
N VAL A 117 -1.61 17.00 -11.08
CA VAL A 117 -2.61 17.22 -12.14
C VAL A 117 -3.90 17.79 -11.59
#